data_bb7b38dc3b10b0e5153c24f3e3802ddd
#
_entry.id   bb7b38dc3b10b0e5153c24f3e3802ddd
#
_cell.length_a   1.000
_cell.length_b   1.000
_cell.length_c   1.000
_cell.angle_alpha   90.00
_cell.angle_beta   90.00
_cell.angle_gamma   90.00
#
_symmetry.space_group_name_H-M   'P 1'
#
loop_
_entity.id
_entity.type
_entity.pdbx_description
1 polymer ?
#
loop_
_entity_poly.entity_id
_entity_poly.type
_entity_poly.pdbx_seq_one_letter_code
_entity_poly.pdbx_strand_id
1 'polypeptide(L)'
;MVLIVDDIKANIIALKKTLELHNIEVDTAESGEEALKKILKISYCLIIMDVQMPGLDGFEVVKILSGNKRTKDIPVIFLSALNIEKKYIFKGYETGAVEYITKPVDTDLLILKVKTFIKIYEQQNELKGIKDLLSKEIKIRKEAQDNLEIKIAERTKELVSKNEELEMKNHELQQFSWVVSHDLNEPIRKIQIFIKIIKELYLADDAKAVDYVDRTIKSAERMQTLITDLLAYSRLSSQVKPESTDLNVVLQEVLSDFDYLIERKNATIKTSELPTIDSIPSQLRQVFQNLIGNALKFSGNSQHPLIEITSELISEKSFESSASRDGKFCRITVKDNGIGFDEIYLDRIFIIFQSLNDRQSYEGTGIGLAIAKKIIEKHNGLITAKSQVGHGASFIIILPLKYE
;
A
#
# COMPACT_ATOMS: atom_id res chain seq x y z
N MET A 1 36.67 7.54 40.90
CA MET A 1 37.49 7.77 42.09
C MET A 1 37.46 6.55 43.00
N VAL A 2 38.59 6.08 43.52
CA VAL A 2 38.77 4.95 44.44
C VAL A 2 39.01 5.49 45.83
N LEU A 3 38.45 4.89 46.88
CA LEU A 3 38.72 5.26 48.28
C LEU A 3 39.68 4.23 48.87
N ILE A 4 40.78 4.72 49.47
CA ILE A 4 41.72 3.92 50.28
C ILE A 4 41.48 4.22 51.72
N VAL A 5 41.34 3.12 52.55
CA VAL A 5 41.09 3.24 53.97
C VAL A 5 42.11 2.38 54.71
N ASP A 6 42.99 2.97 55.48
CA ASP A 6 44.02 2.30 56.31
C ASP A 6 44.38 3.26 57.46
N ASP A 7 44.62 2.76 58.67
CA ASP A 7 44.98 3.58 59.81
C ASP A 7 46.45 4.01 59.82
N ILE A 8 47.26 3.38 58.98
CA ILE A 8 48.70 3.70 58.85
C ILE A 8 48.94 4.63 57.67
N LYS A 9 49.26 5.90 57.92
CA LYS A 9 49.53 6.91 56.90
C LYS A 9 50.56 6.48 55.84
N ALA A 10 51.56 5.72 56.23
CA ALA A 10 52.59 5.24 55.31
C ALA A 10 52.00 4.28 54.24
N ASN A 11 51.03 3.42 54.62
CA ASN A 11 50.32 2.52 53.73
C ASN A 11 49.46 3.32 52.73
N ILE A 12 48.71 4.28 53.25
CA ILE A 12 47.90 5.18 52.45
C ILE A 12 48.75 5.91 51.36
N ILE A 13 49.87 6.50 51.77
CA ILE A 13 50.75 7.22 50.85
C ILE A 13 51.33 6.29 49.80
N ALA A 14 51.75 5.10 50.18
CA ALA A 14 52.28 4.08 49.25
C ALA A 14 51.24 3.64 48.21
N LEU A 15 50.05 3.25 48.69
CA LEU A 15 48.96 2.80 47.82
C LEU A 15 48.42 3.93 46.90
N LYS A 16 48.27 5.12 47.47
CA LYS A 16 47.86 6.30 46.71
C LYS A 16 48.81 6.59 45.58
N LYS A 17 50.15 6.68 45.88
CA LYS A 17 51.17 6.93 44.87
C LYS A 17 51.19 5.85 43.79
N THR A 18 51.00 4.61 44.17
CA THR A 18 50.95 3.45 43.21
C THR A 18 49.78 3.61 42.24
N LEU A 19 48.59 3.94 42.73
CA LEU A 19 47.40 4.08 41.91
C LEU A 19 47.42 5.35 41.04
N GLU A 20 47.91 6.48 41.60
CA GLU A 20 48.07 7.75 40.87
C GLU A 20 49.05 7.64 39.70
N LEU A 21 50.14 6.85 39.84
CA LEU A 21 51.07 6.54 38.74
C LEU A 21 50.40 5.82 37.56
N HIS A 22 49.24 5.18 37.78
CA HIS A 22 48.45 4.53 36.76
C HIS A 22 47.20 5.32 36.34
N ASN A 23 47.21 6.65 36.60
CA ASN A 23 46.13 7.56 36.29
C ASN A 23 44.77 7.20 36.96
N ILE A 24 44.78 6.59 38.16
CA ILE A 24 43.62 6.28 38.96
C ILE A 24 43.42 7.36 40.01
N GLU A 25 42.29 8.01 39.97
CA GLU A 25 41.91 9.04 40.94
C GLU A 25 41.57 8.42 42.29
N VAL A 26 42.21 8.90 43.36
CA VAL A 26 42.16 8.29 44.65
C VAL A 26 41.81 9.34 45.72
N ASP A 27 40.87 8.99 46.61
CA ASP A 27 40.61 9.63 47.89
C ASP A 27 41.09 8.70 49.02
N THR A 28 41.30 9.26 50.20
CA THR A 28 41.86 8.49 51.33
C THR A 28 41.10 8.75 52.60
N ALA A 29 41.06 7.76 53.52
CA ALA A 29 40.53 7.91 54.87
C ALA A 29 41.46 7.18 55.85
N GLU A 30 41.67 7.76 57.02
CA GLU A 30 42.54 7.23 58.08
C GLU A 30 41.79 6.41 59.12
N SER A 31 40.48 6.24 58.99
CA SER A 31 39.64 5.39 59.86
C SER A 31 38.35 4.96 59.20
N GLY A 32 37.70 3.92 59.71
CA GLY A 32 36.40 3.46 59.26
C GLY A 32 35.29 4.52 59.39
N GLU A 33 35.32 5.35 60.44
CA GLU A 33 34.33 6.43 60.59
C GLU A 33 34.54 7.55 59.56
N GLU A 34 35.77 7.89 59.24
CA GLU A 34 36.04 8.87 58.21
C GLU A 34 35.60 8.34 56.84
N ALA A 35 35.89 7.08 56.54
CA ALA A 35 35.47 6.43 55.32
C ALA A 35 33.95 6.48 55.15
N LEU A 36 33.16 6.14 56.18
CA LEU A 36 31.71 6.21 56.14
C LEU A 36 31.20 7.65 55.89
N LYS A 37 31.80 8.65 56.53
CA LYS A 37 31.44 10.06 56.33
C LYS A 37 31.68 10.51 54.87
N LYS A 38 32.77 10.05 54.26
CA LYS A 38 33.08 10.35 52.83
C LYS A 38 32.15 9.63 51.88
N ILE A 39 31.89 8.33 52.10
CA ILE A 39 31.04 7.50 51.22
C ILE A 39 29.58 8.02 51.20
N LEU A 40 29.09 8.64 52.27
CA LEU A 40 27.77 9.26 52.28
C LEU A 40 27.67 10.55 51.44
N LYS A 41 28.80 11.20 51.19
CA LYS A 41 28.87 12.46 50.43
C LYS A 41 29.32 12.28 48.97
N ILE A 42 30.15 11.31 48.72
CA ILE A 42 30.82 11.07 47.45
C ILE A 42 30.60 9.63 47.01
N SER A 43 30.30 9.42 45.72
CA SER A 43 30.17 8.08 45.12
C SER A 43 31.54 7.57 44.68
N TYR A 44 31.94 6.46 45.25
CA TYR A 44 33.18 5.78 44.87
C TYR A 44 32.87 4.57 43.96
N CYS A 45 33.76 4.26 43.04
CA CYS A 45 33.65 3.09 42.15
C CYS A 45 34.25 1.83 42.79
N LEU A 46 35.09 1.98 43.80
CA LEU A 46 35.78 0.92 44.53
C LEU A 46 36.28 1.46 45.88
N ILE A 47 36.29 0.61 46.87
CA ILE A 47 36.91 0.87 48.17
C ILE A 47 38.00 -0.16 48.40
N ILE A 48 39.22 0.30 48.75
CA ILE A 48 40.32 -0.53 49.24
C ILE A 48 40.41 -0.30 50.74
N MET A 49 40.14 -1.36 51.50
CA MET A 49 39.91 -1.27 52.94
C MET A 49 40.88 -2.16 53.72
N ASP A 50 41.64 -1.59 54.66
CA ASP A 50 42.34 -2.42 55.63
C ASP A 50 41.34 -3.13 56.54
N VAL A 51 41.64 -4.36 56.83
CA VAL A 51 40.78 -5.20 57.75
C VAL A 51 40.99 -4.75 59.18
N GLN A 52 42.26 -4.53 59.59
CA GLN A 52 42.59 -4.27 61.00
C GLN A 52 42.81 -2.78 61.24
N MET A 53 41.83 -2.10 61.73
CA MET A 53 41.87 -0.67 62.06
C MET A 53 41.37 -0.45 63.53
N PRO A 54 41.90 0.49 64.27
CA PRO A 54 41.40 0.85 65.57
C PRO A 54 40.00 1.47 65.51
N GLY A 55 39.13 1.19 66.45
CA GLY A 55 37.73 1.65 66.46
C GLY A 55 36.85 0.75 65.61
N LEU A 56 36.35 1.29 64.47
CA LEU A 56 35.57 0.50 63.49
C LEU A 56 36.50 -0.26 62.55
N ASP A 57 36.44 -1.58 62.62
CA ASP A 57 37.23 -2.45 61.71
C ASP A 57 36.65 -2.46 60.29
N GLY A 58 37.45 -2.96 59.34
CA GLY A 58 37.04 -2.98 57.91
C GLY A 58 35.78 -3.83 57.66
N PHE A 59 35.56 -4.90 58.41
CA PHE A 59 34.37 -5.76 58.27
C PHE A 59 33.11 -5.04 58.79
N GLU A 60 33.23 -4.30 59.89
CA GLU A 60 32.11 -3.52 60.42
C GLU A 60 31.70 -2.40 59.48
N VAL A 61 32.67 -1.71 58.87
CA VAL A 61 32.39 -0.71 57.86
C VAL A 61 31.60 -1.34 56.67
N VAL A 62 32.07 -2.46 56.12
CA VAL A 62 31.39 -3.13 54.99
C VAL A 62 30.00 -3.64 55.37
N LYS A 63 29.82 -4.10 56.60
CA LYS A 63 28.48 -4.50 57.10
C LYS A 63 27.54 -3.30 57.15
N ILE A 64 28.00 -2.15 57.52
CA ILE A 64 27.19 -0.90 57.52
C ILE A 64 26.87 -0.50 56.07
N LEU A 65 27.83 -0.61 55.13
CA LEU A 65 27.62 -0.26 53.72
C LEU A 65 26.60 -1.16 53.07
N SER A 66 26.66 -2.49 53.35
CA SER A 66 25.71 -3.48 52.78
C SER A 66 24.27 -3.28 53.27
N GLY A 67 24.09 -2.68 54.44
CA GLY A 67 22.75 -2.32 54.96
C GLY A 67 22.05 -1.15 54.26
N ASN A 68 22.75 -0.39 53.45
CA ASN A 68 22.24 0.82 52.85
C ASN A 68 22.12 0.64 51.28
N LYS A 69 20.94 0.90 50.71
CA LYS A 69 20.63 0.78 49.28
C LYS A 69 21.57 1.56 48.34
N ARG A 70 22.18 2.67 48.85
CA ARG A 70 23.08 3.51 48.05
C ARG A 70 24.52 3.01 47.99
N THR A 71 24.91 2.25 49.02
CA THR A 71 26.33 1.86 49.22
C THR A 71 26.58 0.36 49.08
N LYS A 72 25.52 -0.47 49.17
CA LYS A 72 25.63 -1.94 49.15
C LYS A 72 26.27 -2.52 47.91
N ASP A 73 26.21 -1.80 46.79
CA ASP A 73 26.72 -2.24 45.48
C ASP A 73 28.14 -1.72 45.21
N ILE A 74 28.74 -0.96 46.15
CA ILE A 74 30.13 -0.50 46.00
C ILE A 74 31.06 -1.66 46.31
N PRO A 75 31.90 -2.08 45.33
CA PRO A 75 32.84 -3.18 45.55
C PRO A 75 33.91 -2.79 46.56
N VAL A 76 34.28 -3.75 47.42
CA VAL A 76 35.34 -3.57 48.44
C VAL A 76 36.43 -4.60 48.23
N ILE A 77 37.69 -4.15 48.17
CA ILE A 77 38.88 -5.01 48.24
C ILE A 77 39.47 -4.86 49.65
N PHE A 78 39.52 -5.97 50.35
CA PHE A 78 40.16 -5.99 51.67
C PHE A 78 41.69 -6.20 51.56
N LEU A 79 42.47 -5.44 52.28
CA LEU A 79 43.87 -5.65 52.50
C LEU A 79 44.08 -6.34 53.86
N SER A 80 44.76 -7.50 53.88
CA SER A 80 44.81 -8.32 55.08
C SER A 80 46.19 -8.94 55.30
N ALA A 81 46.63 -9.13 56.56
CA ALA A 81 47.84 -9.84 56.92
C ALA A 81 47.75 -11.34 56.59
N LEU A 82 48.94 -12.00 56.34
CA LEU A 82 49.10 -13.37 55.87
C LEU A 82 48.44 -14.47 56.75
N ASN A 83 47.99 -14.18 57.95
CA ASN A 83 47.52 -15.17 58.94
C ASN A 83 46.00 -15.12 59.21
N ILE A 84 45.22 -14.73 58.21
CA ILE A 84 43.76 -14.79 58.43
C ILE A 84 43.26 -16.19 58.13
N GLU A 85 42.69 -16.83 59.17
CA GLU A 85 42.03 -18.13 59.05
C GLU A 85 40.94 -18.09 57.97
N LYS A 86 40.79 -19.15 57.18
CA LYS A 86 39.76 -19.30 56.12
C LYS A 86 38.36 -18.85 56.57
N LYS A 87 38.07 -18.88 57.86
CA LYS A 87 36.81 -18.48 58.48
C LYS A 87 36.52 -16.97 58.34
N TYR A 88 37.53 -16.09 58.29
CA TYR A 88 37.36 -14.66 58.08
C TYR A 88 37.20 -14.28 56.62
N ILE A 89 37.78 -15.05 55.70
CA ILE A 89 37.58 -14.90 54.26
C ILE A 89 36.13 -15.18 53.90
N PHE A 90 35.53 -16.28 54.42
CA PHE A 90 34.10 -16.59 54.24
C PHE A 90 33.21 -15.49 54.83
N LYS A 91 33.53 -14.96 56.02
CA LYS A 91 32.76 -13.89 56.64
C LYS A 91 32.74 -12.60 55.83
N GLY A 92 33.80 -12.30 55.15
CA GLY A 92 33.87 -11.13 54.25
C GLY A 92 33.06 -11.25 52.99
N TYR A 93 33.00 -12.45 52.36
CA TYR A 93 32.09 -12.67 51.23
C TYR A 93 30.62 -12.62 51.65
N GLU A 94 30.27 -13.08 52.83
CA GLU A 94 28.91 -12.95 53.39
C GLU A 94 28.53 -11.48 53.70
N THR A 95 29.53 -10.62 53.96
CA THR A 95 29.30 -9.18 54.30
C THR A 95 29.28 -8.27 53.03
N GLY A 96 29.55 -8.82 51.82
CA GLY A 96 29.46 -8.04 50.58
C GLY A 96 30.83 -7.58 50.01
N ALA A 97 31.95 -8.03 50.62
CA ALA A 97 33.27 -7.82 50.02
C ALA A 97 33.45 -8.67 48.76
N VAL A 98 34.05 -8.10 47.75
CA VAL A 98 34.18 -8.75 46.44
C VAL A 98 35.54 -9.45 46.28
N GLU A 99 36.58 -9.00 47.02
CA GLU A 99 37.93 -9.47 46.84
C GLU A 99 38.84 -9.24 48.07
N TYR A 100 39.95 -10.03 48.14
CA TYR A 100 40.98 -9.93 49.15
C TYR A 100 42.37 -9.85 48.55
N ILE A 101 43.27 -9.08 49.14
CA ILE A 101 44.67 -9.01 48.81
C ILE A 101 45.52 -9.11 50.10
N THR A 102 46.44 -10.03 50.11
CA THR A 102 47.32 -10.24 51.31
C THR A 102 48.46 -9.20 51.34
N LYS A 103 48.77 -8.73 52.56
CA LYS A 103 50.01 -7.93 52.79
C LYS A 103 51.19 -8.87 52.96
N PRO A 104 52.41 -8.62 52.30
CA PRO A 104 52.70 -7.41 51.55
C PRO A 104 51.94 -7.37 50.22
N VAL A 105 51.39 -6.18 49.86
CA VAL A 105 50.54 -6.02 48.71
C VAL A 105 51.36 -6.15 47.44
N ASP A 106 51.00 -7.12 46.58
CA ASP A 106 51.45 -7.17 45.22
C ASP A 106 50.84 -6.05 44.41
N THR A 107 51.68 -5.09 43.97
CA THR A 107 51.24 -3.88 43.29
C THR A 107 50.62 -4.16 41.94
N ASP A 108 51.16 -5.13 41.18
CA ASP A 108 50.68 -5.44 39.83
C ASP A 108 49.29 -6.11 39.92
N LEU A 109 49.12 -7.01 40.87
CA LEU A 109 47.83 -7.65 41.13
C LEU A 109 46.77 -6.66 41.63
N LEU A 110 47.15 -5.73 42.51
CA LEU A 110 46.26 -4.66 42.98
C LEU A 110 45.78 -3.80 41.81
N ILE A 111 46.71 -3.30 40.96
CA ILE A 111 46.36 -2.46 39.82
C ILE A 111 45.45 -3.18 38.85
N LEU A 112 45.73 -4.47 38.54
CA LEU A 112 44.88 -5.28 37.66
C LEU A 112 43.42 -5.35 38.19
N LYS A 113 43.27 -5.66 39.49
CA LYS A 113 41.96 -5.75 40.15
C LYS A 113 41.25 -4.39 40.16
N VAL A 114 41.92 -3.34 40.55
CA VAL A 114 41.37 -1.97 40.59
C VAL A 114 40.88 -1.54 39.20
N LYS A 115 41.67 -1.75 38.14
CA LYS A 115 41.25 -1.45 36.77
C LYS A 115 40.04 -2.25 36.33
N THR A 116 39.98 -3.52 36.73
CA THR A 116 38.84 -4.39 36.42
C THR A 116 37.55 -3.84 37.07
N PHE A 117 37.57 -3.48 38.35
CA PHE A 117 36.42 -2.94 39.05
C PHE A 117 35.99 -1.56 38.51
N ILE A 118 36.94 -0.70 38.16
CA ILE A 118 36.64 0.59 37.52
C ILE A 118 35.88 0.35 36.20
N LYS A 119 36.39 -0.57 35.35
CA LYS A 119 35.73 -0.92 34.07
C LYS A 119 34.33 -1.46 34.26
N ILE A 120 34.13 -2.35 35.24
CA ILE A 120 32.79 -2.87 35.58
C ILE A 120 31.85 -1.75 36.01
N TYR A 121 32.32 -0.84 36.86
CA TYR A 121 31.52 0.31 37.32
C TYR A 121 31.13 1.23 36.16
N GLU A 122 32.04 1.54 35.25
CA GLU A 122 31.78 2.33 34.06
C GLU A 122 30.74 1.69 33.16
N GLN A 123 30.88 0.37 32.88
CA GLN A 123 29.92 -0.39 32.10
C GLN A 123 28.53 -0.42 32.73
N GLN A 124 28.45 -0.60 34.06
CA GLN A 124 27.17 -0.59 34.80
C GLN A 124 26.47 0.77 34.70
N ASN A 125 27.23 1.87 34.82
CA ASN A 125 26.66 3.21 34.70
C ASN A 125 26.18 3.52 33.27
N GLU A 126 26.96 3.11 32.27
CA GLU A 126 26.56 3.24 30.87
C GLU A 126 25.28 2.44 30.57
N LEU A 127 25.25 1.18 31.00
CA LEU A 127 24.06 0.31 30.83
C LEU A 127 22.83 0.91 31.51
N LYS A 128 22.99 1.50 32.70
CA LYS A 128 21.91 2.18 33.41
C LYS A 128 21.38 3.39 32.61
N GLY A 129 22.30 4.20 32.09
CA GLY A 129 21.94 5.33 31.25
C GLY A 129 21.17 4.94 29.99
N ILE A 130 21.65 3.88 29.28
CA ILE A 130 20.97 3.32 28.08
C ILE A 130 19.59 2.79 28.44
N LYS A 131 19.46 2.05 29.56
CA LYS A 131 18.17 1.52 30.03
C LYS A 131 17.15 2.64 30.29
N ASP A 132 17.57 3.74 30.92
CA ASP A 132 16.69 4.86 31.22
C ASP A 132 16.24 5.58 29.93
N LEU A 133 17.15 5.77 28.96
CA LEU A 133 16.83 6.31 27.63
C LEU A 133 15.85 5.41 26.87
N LEU A 134 16.13 4.12 26.82
CA LEU A 134 15.28 3.15 26.14
C LEU A 134 13.87 3.09 26.75
N SER A 135 13.77 3.16 28.07
CA SER A 135 12.48 3.19 28.78
C SER A 135 11.63 4.41 28.40
N LYS A 136 12.27 5.57 28.25
CA LYS A 136 11.60 6.79 27.76
C LYS A 136 11.13 6.66 26.33
N GLU A 137 11.98 6.12 25.46
CA GLU A 137 11.65 5.93 24.04
C GLU A 137 10.48 4.95 23.87
N ILE A 138 10.49 3.82 24.60
CA ILE A 138 9.40 2.84 24.58
C ILE A 138 8.07 3.50 24.97
N LYS A 139 8.08 4.36 26.00
CA LYS A 139 6.87 5.07 26.44
C LYS A 139 6.33 5.99 25.35
N ILE A 140 7.20 6.80 24.72
CA ILE A 140 6.81 7.71 23.64
C ILE A 140 6.26 6.93 22.43
N ARG A 141 6.93 5.84 22.05
CA ARG A 141 6.47 4.99 20.92
C ARG A 141 5.10 4.37 21.22
N LYS A 142 4.88 3.90 22.45
CA LYS A 142 3.60 3.31 22.83
C LYS A 142 2.47 4.35 22.76
N GLU A 143 2.67 5.55 23.31
CA GLU A 143 1.69 6.64 23.23
C GLU A 143 1.38 7.04 21.77
N ALA A 144 2.41 7.07 20.90
CA ALA A 144 2.23 7.35 19.46
C ALA A 144 1.46 6.23 18.75
N GLN A 145 1.73 4.96 19.08
CA GLN A 145 1.03 3.82 18.54
C GLN A 145 -0.45 3.82 18.94
N ASP A 146 -0.75 4.00 20.23
CA ASP A 146 -2.14 4.05 20.74
C ASP A 146 -2.94 5.16 20.03
N ASN A 147 -2.34 6.35 19.85
CA ASN A 147 -2.95 7.45 19.11
C ASN A 147 -3.18 7.13 17.63
N LEU A 148 -2.26 6.39 16.99
CA LEU A 148 -2.40 6.00 15.60
C LEU A 148 -3.51 4.96 15.41
N GLU A 149 -3.62 4.00 16.32
CA GLU A 149 -4.69 2.98 16.31
C GLU A 149 -6.08 3.63 16.43
N ILE A 150 -6.23 4.62 17.31
CA ILE A 150 -7.48 5.39 17.44
C ILE A 150 -7.83 6.09 16.13
N LYS A 151 -6.85 6.79 15.52
CA LYS A 151 -7.07 7.48 14.23
C LYS A 151 -7.41 6.52 13.09
N ILE A 152 -6.77 5.35 13.05
CA ILE A 152 -7.09 4.30 12.05
C ILE A 152 -8.52 3.84 12.24
N ALA A 153 -8.94 3.54 13.48
CA ALA A 153 -10.30 3.10 13.76
C ALA A 153 -11.35 4.15 13.35
N GLU A 154 -11.12 5.44 13.67
CA GLU A 154 -12.00 6.55 13.27
C GLU A 154 -12.09 6.68 11.75
N ARG A 155 -10.95 6.68 11.05
CA ARG A 155 -10.92 6.78 9.58
C ARG A 155 -11.55 5.58 8.89
N THR A 156 -11.33 4.38 9.42
CA THR A 156 -11.97 3.17 8.89
C THR A 156 -13.49 3.26 9.02
N LYS A 157 -13.99 3.69 10.17
CA LYS A 157 -15.42 3.89 10.38
C LYS A 157 -16.01 4.96 9.44
N GLU A 158 -15.31 6.09 9.27
CA GLU A 158 -15.72 7.13 8.32
C GLU A 158 -15.78 6.61 6.88
N LEU A 159 -14.75 5.86 6.44
CA LEU A 159 -14.69 5.26 5.11
C LEU A 159 -15.82 4.25 4.87
N VAL A 160 -16.11 3.37 5.82
CA VAL A 160 -17.23 2.42 5.73
C VAL A 160 -18.55 3.17 5.58
N SER A 161 -18.82 4.18 6.42
CA SER A 161 -20.04 4.99 6.32
C SER A 161 -20.19 5.71 4.98
N LYS A 162 -19.06 6.28 4.46
CA LYS A 162 -19.07 6.94 3.15
C LYS A 162 -19.28 5.95 2.00
N ASN A 163 -18.75 4.74 2.12
CA ASN A 163 -18.96 3.71 1.11
C ASN A 163 -20.42 3.26 1.06
N GLU A 164 -21.03 3.05 2.22
CA GLU A 164 -22.47 2.72 2.32
C GLU A 164 -23.35 3.84 1.72
N GLU A 165 -23.03 5.12 2.01
CA GLU A 165 -23.73 6.27 1.41
C GLU A 165 -23.60 6.29 -0.12
N LEU A 166 -22.39 6.02 -0.63
CA LEU A 166 -22.13 5.96 -2.08
C LEU A 166 -22.86 4.79 -2.74
N GLU A 167 -22.91 3.63 -2.11
CA GLU A 167 -23.67 2.46 -2.60
C GLU A 167 -25.17 2.75 -2.66
N MET A 168 -25.75 3.36 -1.62
CA MET A 168 -27.15 3.77 -1.63
C MET A 168 -27.45 4.76 -2.75
N LYS A 169 -26.64 5.82 -2.90
CA LYS A 169 -26.82 6.81 -3.98
C LYS A 169 -26.68 6.19 -5.37
N ASN A 170 -25.76 5.24 -5.53
CA ASN A 170 -25.60 4.52 -6.78
C ASN A 170 -26.84 3.67 -7.10
N HIS A 171 -27.40 2.99 -6.09
CA HIS A 171 -28.62 2.21 -6.24
C HIS A 171 -29.83 3.09 -6.59
N GLU A 172 -30.02 4.22 -5.89
CA GLU A 172 -31.05 5.21 -6.20
C GLU A 172 -30.93 5.73 -7.64
N LEU A 173 -29.71 6.07 -8.08
CA LEU A 173 -29.46 6.52 -9.44
C LEU A 173 -29.79 5.46 -10.49
N GLN A 174 -29.52 4.20 -10.19
CA GLN A 174 -29.88 3.07 -11.07
C GLN A 174 -31.41 2.89 -11.16
N GLN A 175 -32.11 2.93 -10.03
CA GLN A 175 -33.57 2.87 -10.00
C GLN A 175 -34.20 4.05 -10.75
N PHE A 176 -33.74 5.27 -10.49
CA PHE A 176 -34.18 6.46 -11.21
C PHE A 176 -33.99 6.33 -12.71
N SER A 177 -32.80 5.91 -13.14
CA SER A 177 -32.49 5.69 -14.56
C SER A 177 -33.40 4.67 -15.20
N TRP A 178 -33.75 3.60 -14.49
CA TRP A 178 -34.68 2.57 -14.99
C TRP A 178 -36.11 3.10 -15.15
N VAL A 179 -36.64 3.79 -14.13
CA VAL A 179 -38.01 4.34 -14.16
C VAL A 179 -38.12 5.38 -15.26
N VAL A 180 -37.23 6.36 -15.32
CA VAL A 180 -37.25 7.41 -16.34
C VAL A 180 -37.15 6.82 -17.75
N SER A 181 -36.33 5.81 -17.95
CA SER A 181 -36.18 5.20 -19.27
C SER A 181 -37.43 4.40 -19.68
N HIS A 182 -38.05 3.69 -18.75
CA HIS A 182 -39.33 3.00 -19.01
C HIS A 182 -40.41 4.02 -19.41
N ASP A 183 -40.55 5.09 -18.63
CA ASP A 183 -41.59 6.10 -18.83
C ASP A 183 -41.34 6.99 -20.08
N LEU A 184 -40.11 7.08 -20.56
CA LEU A 184 -39.78 7.73 -21.83
C LEU A 184 -39.95 6.80 -23.05
N ASN A 185 -39.68 5.53 -22.92
CA ASN A 185 -39.87 4.57 -24.04
C ASN A 185 -41.31 4.37 -24.43
N GLU A 186 -42.25 4.41 -23.48
CA GLU A 186 -43.68 4.18 -23.77
C GLU A 186 -44.28 5.24 -24.69
N PRO A 187 -44.18 6.58 -24.39
CA PRO A 187 -44.71 7.62 -25.28
C PRO A 187 -44.01 7.63 -26.65
N ILE A 188 -42.68 7.39 -26.70
CA ILE A 188 -41.98 7.32 -27.96
C ILE A 188 -42.52 6.18 -28.83
N ARG A 189 -42.72 5.01 -28.26
CA ARG A 189 -43.35 3.87 -28.95
C ARG A 189 -44.74 4.21 -29.50
N LYS A 190 -45.59 4.92 -28.72
CA LYS A 190 -46.89 5.39 -29.16
C LYS A 190 -46.76 6.36 -30.36
N ILE A 191 -45.85 7.31 -30.30
CA ILE A 191 -45.54 8.25 -31.38
C ILE A 191 -45.17 7.49 -32.64
N GLN A 192 -44.26 6.53 -32.58
CA GLN A 192 -43.83 5.72 -33.73
C GLN A 192 -45.04 4.96 -34.36
N ILE A 193 -45.86 4.34 -33.54
CA ILE A 193 -47.04 3.59 -33.99
C ILE A 193 -48.02 4.54 -34.73
N PHE A 194 -48.38 5.65 -34.10
CA PHE A 194 -49.36 6.58 -34.71
C PHE A 194 -48.84 7.20 -36.00
N ILE A 195 -47.55 7.56 -36.04
CA ILE A 195 -46.96 8.14 -37.25
C ILE A 195 -46.89 7.09 -38.39
N LYS A 196 -46.60 5.80 -38.08
CA LYS A 196 -46.63 4.70 -39.09
C LYS A 196 -48.06 4.52 -39.62
N ILE A 197 -49.07 4.55 -38.76
CA ILE A 197 -50.46 4.48 -39.18
C ILE A 197 -50.84 5.67 -40.08
N ILE A 198 -50.46 6.86 -39.73
CA ILE A 198 -50.70 8.07 -40.55
C ILE A 198 -50.03 7.93 -41.90
N LYS A 199 -48.75 7.47 -41.95
CA LYS A 199 -48.03 7.23 -43.23
C LYS A 199 -48.79 6.24 -44.12
N GLU A 200 -49.17 5.12 -43.59
CA GLU A 200 -49.78 4.02 -44.36
C GLU A 200 -51.20 4.34 -44.84
N LEU A 201 -52.00 5.03 -44.00
CA LEU A 201 -53.43 5.22 -44.28
C LEU A 201 -53.76 6.56 -45.00
N TYR A 202 -52.93 7.61 -44.83
CA TYR A 202 -53.31 8.96 -45.22
C TYR A 202 -52.29 9.68 -46.11
N LEU A 203 -51.05 9.20 -46.24
CA LEU A 203 -49.99 9.96 -46.88
C LEU A 203 -49.29 9.22 -48.05
N ALA A 204 -49.88 8.11 -48.54
CA ALA A 204 -49.20 7.27 -49.58
C ALA A 204 -48.88 8.03 -50.84
N ASP A 205 -49.64 9.07 -51.20
CA ASP A 205 -49.51 9.82 -52.45
C ASP A 205 -48.75 11.15 -52.31
N ASP A 206 -48.39 11.59 -51.07
CA ASP A 206 -47.66 12.85 -50.83
C ASP A 206 -46.19 12.55 -50.42
N ALA A 207 -45.32 12.61 -51.40
CA ALA A 207 -43.89 12.32 -51.18
C ALA A 207 -43.21 13.27 -50.16
N LYS A 208 -43.61 14.52 -50.00
CA LYS A 208 -43.10 15.45 -49.03
C LYS A 208 -43.58 15.09 -47.59
N ALA A 209 -44.86 14.79 -47.50
CA ALA A 209 -45.43 14.35 -46.23
C ALA A 209 -44.80 13.03 -45.74
N VAL A 210 -44.58 12.09 -46.66
CA VAL A 210 -43.84 10.84 -46.35
C VAL A 210 -42.42 11.09 -45.87
N ASP A 211 -41.68 12.01 -46.51
CA ASP A 211 -40.32 12.38 -46.05
C ASP A 211 -40.31 12.94 -44.62
N TYR A 212 -41.25 13.87 -44.27
CA TYR A 212 -41.33 14.38 -42.89
C TYR A 212 -41.70 13.29 -41.89
N VAL A 213 -42.60 12.42 -42.24
CA VAL A 213 -42.99 11.29 -41.39
C VAL A 213 -41.81 10.33 -41.18
N ASP A 214 -41.06 9.98 -42.23
CA ASP A 214 -39.89 9.13 -42.13
C ASP A 214 -38.76 9.74 -41.25
N ARG A 215 -38.56 11.05 -41.38
CA ARG A 215 -37.63 11.81 -40.49
C ARG A 215 -38.08 11.79 -39.03
N THR A 216 -39.38 11.86 -38.78
CA THR A 216 -39.94 11.80 -37.42
C THR A 216 -39.84 10.40 -36.84
N ILE A 217 -40.09 9.33 -37.59
CA ILE A 217 -39.90 7.94 -37.21
C ILE A 217 -38.42 7.72 -36.82
N LYS A 218 -37.49 8.11 -37.70
CA LYS A 218 -36.03 8.00 -37.42
C LYS A 218 -35.60 8.74 -36.16
N SER A 219 -36.19 9.93 -35.89
CA SER A 219 -35.90 10.69 -34.68
C SER A 219 -36.40 9.96 -33.41
N ALA A 220 -37.58 9.35 -33.47
CA ALA A 220 -38.12 8.57 -32.37
C ALA A 220 -37.35 7.27 -32.13
N GLU A 221 -36.95 6.56 -33.19
CA GLU A 221 -36.08 5.37 -33.11
C GLU A 221 -34.73 5.72 -32.46
N ARG A 222 -34.16 6.86 -32.83
CA ARG A 222 -32.93 7.35 -32.21
C ARG A 222 -33.11 7.66 -30.72
N MET A 223 -34.19 8.30 -30.31
CA MET A 223 -34.47 8.56 -28.89
C MET A 223 -34.58 7.25 -28.12
N GLN A 224 -35.25 6.24 -28.66
CA GLN A 224 -35.38 4.92 -28.05
C GLN A 224 -34.01 4.24 -27.88
N THR A 225 -33.15 4.30 -28.89
CA THR A 225 -31.77 3.77 -28.81
C THR A 225 -30.95 4.50 -27.74
N LEU A 226 -31.03 5.85 -27.66
CA LEU A 226 -30.33 6.65 -26.64
C LEU A 226 -30.75 6.24 -25.21
N ILE A 227 -32.04 6.04 -24.99
CA ILE A 227 -32.58 5.63 -23.70
C ILE A 227 -32.09 4.22 -23.33
N THR A 228 -32.13 3.30 -24.31
CA THR A 228 -31.68 1.91 -24.11
C THR A 228 -30.17 1.86 -23.79
N ASP A 229 -29.36 2.61 -24.51
CA ASP A 229 -27.93 2.71 -24.28
C ASP A 229 -27.60 3.33 -22.90
N LEU A 230 -28.34 4.37 -22.48
CA LEU A 230 -28.22 4.98 -21.18
C LEU A 230 -28.54 4.00 -20.05
N LEU A 231 -29.63 3.21 -20.22
CA LEU A 231 -29.99 2.14 -19.29
C LEU A 231 -28.89 1.07 -19.21
N ALA A 232 -28.38 0.62 -20.36
CA ALA A 232 -27.28 -0.34 -20.41
C ALA A 232 -26.05 0.19 -19.64
N TYR A 233 -25.69 1.46 -19.87
CA TYR A 233 -24.58 2.12 -19.16
C TYR A 233 -24.81 2.17 -17.63
N SER A 234 -26.03 2.45 -17.18
CA SER A 234 -26.40 2.51 -15.76
C SER A 234 -26.33 1.12 -15.09
N ARG A 235 -26.81 0.07 -15.78
CA ARG A 235 -26.86 -1.31 -15.26
C ARG A 235 -25.49 -2.00 -15.17
N LEU A 236 -24.46 -1.48 -15.81
CA LEU A 236 -23.10 -2.06 -15.74
C LEU A 236 -22.54 -2.15 -14.31
N SER A 237 -23.12 -1.44 -13.34
CA SER A 237 -22.72 -1.46 -11.93
C SER A 237 -23.23 -2.71 -11.16
N SER A 238 -24.08 -3.56 -11.75
CA SER A 238 -24.60 -4.77 -11.09
C SER A 238 -23.50 -5.83 -10.90
N GLN A 239 -23.55 -6.53 -9.76
CA GLN A 239 -22.58 -7.58 -9.40
C GLN A 239 -22.95 -8.87 -10.15
N VAL A 240 -22.36 -9.06 -11.32
CA VAL A 240 -22.35 -10.36 -12.01
C VAL A 240 -20.98 -10.98 -11.77
N LYS A 241 -20.94 -12.28 -11.42
CA LYS A 241 -19.67 -12.98 -11.20
C LYS A 241 -19.01 -13.29 -12.55
N PRO A 242 -17.70 -13.03 -12.66
CA PRO A 242 -16.93 -13.46 -13.83
C PRO A 242 -16.90 -14.99 -13.96
N GLU A 243 -16.82 -15.47 -15.19
CA GLU A 243 -16.65 -16.89 -15.52
C GLU A 243 -15.56 -17.05 -16.58
N SER A 244 -15.00 -18.26 -16.70
CA SER A 244 -14.01 -18.58 -17.73
C SER A 244 -14.63 -18.49 -19.11
N THR A 245 -14.22 -17.49 -19.89
CA THR A 245 -14.84 -17.11 -21.18
C THR A 245 -13.83 -17.27 -22.31
N ASP A 246 -14.17 -18.10 -23.31
CA ASP A 246 -13.43 -18.14 -24.57
C ASP A 246 -13.84 -16.96 -25.45
N LEU A 247 -12.90 -16.04 -25.67
CA LEU A 247 -13.16 -14.83 -26.46
C LEU A 247 -13.37 -15.11 -27.93
N ASN A 248 -12.93 -16.27 -28.47
CA ASN A 248 -13.22 -16.65 -29.85
C ASN A 248 -14.70 -16.94 -30.05
N VAL A 249 -15.34 -17.61 -29.07
CA VAL A 249 -16.79 -17.88 -29.10
C VAL A 249 -17.57 -16.56 -29.06
N VAL A 250 -17.22 -15.67 -28.15
CA VAL A 250 -17.86 -14.34 -28.02
C VAL A 250 -17.71 -13.53 -29.31
N LEU A 251 -16.52 -13.53 -29.90
CA LEU A 251 -16.27 -12.82 -31.16
C LEU A 251 -17.06 -13.41 -32.34
N GLN A 252 -17.15 -14.73 -32.44
CA GLN A 252 -17.93 -15.43 -33.49
C GLN A 252 -19.42 -15.07 -33.41
N GLU A 253 -19.99 -15.06 -32.21
CA GLU A 253 -21.38 -14.64 -32.00
C GLU A 253 -21.62 -13.20 -32.48
N VAL A 254 -20.70 -12.28 -32.16
CA VAL A 254 -20.79 -10.87 -32.58
C VAL A 254 -20.66 -10.76 -34.10
N LEU A 255 -19.73 -11.50 -34.75
CA LEU A 255 -19.58 -11.49 -36.20
C LEU A 255 -20.83 -12.00 -36.89
N SER A 256 -21.48 -13.06 -36.37
CA SER A 256 -22.75 -13.56 -36.89
C SER A 256 -23.88 -12.52 -36.84
N ASP A 257 -23.94 -11.68 -35.77
CA ASP A 257 -24.91 -10.59 -35.72
C ASP A 257 -24.69 -9.53 -36.81
N PHE A 258 -23.47 -9.41 -37.32
CA PHE A 258 -23.10 -8.45 -38.36
C PHE A 258 -23.00 -9.05 -39.78
N ASP A 259 -23.26 -10.35 -39.99
CA ASP A 259 -23.07 -11.05 -41.28
C ASP A 259 -23.69 -10.29 -42.46
N TYR A 260 -24.96 -9.91 -42.38
CA TYR A 260 -25.63 -9.12 -43.39
C TYR A 260 -24.94 -7.80 -43.73
N LEU A 261 -24.42 -7.11 -42.69
CA LEU A 261 -23.75 -5.82 -42.87
C LEU A 261 -22.36 -5.98 -43.48
N ILE A 262 -21.65 -7.05 -43.08
CA ILE A 262 -20.34 -7.43 -43.61
C ILE A 262 -20.45 -7.75 -45.11
N GLU A 263 -21.42 -8.59 -45.48
CA GLU A 263 -21.69 -8.93 -46.88
C GLU A 263 -22.10 -7.69 -47.70
N ARG A 264 -23.06 -6.90 -47.22
CA ARG A 264 -23.55 -5.71 -47.88
C ARG A 264 -22.44 -4.66 -48.14
N LYS A 265 -21.49 -4.54 -47.24
CA LYS A 265 -20.34 -3.61 -47.33
C LYS A 265 -19.13 -4.24 -48.04
N ASN A 266 -19.21 -5.53 -48.38
CA ASN A 266 -18.08 -6.31 -48.93
C ASN A 266 -16.81 -6.19 -48.00
N ALA A 267 -17.04 -6.22 -46.68
CA ALA A 267 -16.00 -6.04 -45.70
C ALA A 267 -15.21 -7.36 -45.46
N THR A 268 -13.91 -7.22 -45.25
CA THR A 268 -13.04 -8.35 -44.89
C THR A 268 -12.71 -8.30 -43.43
N ILE A 269 -12.99 -9.38 -42.70
CA ILE A 269 -12.63 -9.52 -41.29
C ILE A 269 -11.47 -10.51 -41.16
N LYS A 270 -10.36 -10.09 -40.54
CA LYS A 270 -9.22 -10.96 -40.20
C LYS A 270 -9.11 -11.07 -38.69
N THR A 271 -9.09 -12.30 -38.18
CA THR A 271 -8.97 -12.56 -36.74
C THR A 271 -7.76 -13.43 -36.45
N SER A 272 -7.03 -13.12 -35.38
CA SER A 272 -6.09 -14.06 -34.75
C SER A 272 -6.80 -14.83 -33.66
N GLU A 273 -6.19 -15.88 -33.15
CA GLU A 273 -6.68 -16.61 -32.00
C GLU A 273 -6.71 -15.69 -30.76
N LEU A 274 -7.84 -15.66 -30.04
CA LEU A 274 -8.04 -14.91 -28.83
C LEU A 274 -7.92 -15.83 -27.60
N PRO A 275 -7.41 -15.34 -26.46
CA PRO A 275 -7.29 -16.17 -25.26
C PRO A 275 -8.63 -16.40 -24.55
N THR A 276 -8.66 -17.41 -23.70
CA THR A 276 -9.68 -17.57 -22.65
C THR A 276 -9.31 -16.74 -21.44
N ILE A 277 -10.27 -15.96 -20.92
CA ILE A 277 -10.07 -15.07 -19.77
C ILE A 277 -11.24 -15.19 -18.78
N ASP A 278 -11.03 -14.81 -17.54
CA ASP A 278 -12.12 -14.66 -16.56
C ASP A 278 -12.86 -13.33 -16.84
N SER A 279 -14.11 -13.43 -17.27
CA SER A 279 -14.88 -12.25 -17.65
C SER A 279 -16.39 -12.46 -17.56
N ILE A 280 -17.17 -11.42 -17.84
CA ILE A 280 -18.60 -11.48 -18.00
C ILE A 280 -18.90 -11.51 -19.50
N PRO A 281 -19.30 -12.68 -20.10
CA PRO A 281 -19.38 -12.86 -21.56
C PRO A 281 -20.28 -11.83 -22.24
N SER A 282 -21.45 -11.55 -21.66
CA SER A 282 -22.40 -10.58 -22.22
C SER A 282 -21.85 -9.15 -22.28
N GLN A 283 -21.00 -8.77 -21.33
CA GLN A 283 -20.35 -7.47 -21.32
C GLN A 283 -19.25 -7.38 -22.38
N LEU A 284 -18.41 -8.42 -22.52
CA LEU A 284 -17.38 -8.43 -23.58
C LEU A 284 -18.00 -8.53 -24.97
N ARG A 285 -19.10 -9.26 -25.14
CA ARG A 285 -19.88 -9.23 -26.36
C ARG A 285 -20.28 -7.79 -26.73
N GLN A 286 -20.75 -7.01 -25.76
CA GLN A 286 -21.12 -5.60 -25.97
C GLN A 286 -19.92 -4.73 -26.34
N VAL A 287 -18.71 -5.01 -25.79
CA VAL A 287 -17.48 -4.32 -26.18
C VAL A 287 -17.17 -4.61 -27.66
N PHE A 288 -17.14 -5.88 -28.07
CA PHE A 288 -16.88 -6.23 -29.47
C PHE A 288 -17.94 -5.68 -30.42
N GLN A 289 -19.22 -5.73 -30.05
CA GLN A 289 -20.31 -5.13 -30.82
C GLN A 289 -20.09 -3.64 -31.06
N ASN A 290 -19.70 -2.90 -30.03
CA ASN A 290 -19.44 -1.45 -30.14
C ASN A 290 -18.23 -1.16 -31.03
N LEU A 291 -17.14 -1.92 -30.91
CA LEU A 291 -15.92 -1.66 -31.67
C LEU A 291 -16.07 -2.10 -33.13
N ILE A 292 -16.60 -3.30 -33.38
CA ILE A 292 -16.82 -3.83 -34.74
C ILE A 292 -17.90 -3.02 -35.46
N GLY A 293 -18.99 -2.70 -34.76
CA GLY A 293 -20.04 -1.84 -35.29
C GLY A 293 -19.51 -0.45 -35.69
N ASN A 294 -18.64 0.14 -34.89
CA ASN A 294 -17.96 1.39 -35.26
C ASN A 294 -17.03 1.23 -36.45
N ALA A 295 -16.22 0.18 -36.49
CA ALA A 295 -15.34 -0.10 -37.63
C ALA A 295 -16.12 -0.26 -38.95
N LEU A 296 -17.21 -1.01 -38.93
CA LEU A 296 -18.10 -1.15 -40.08
C LEU A 296 -18.80 0.17 -40.44
N LYS A 297 -19.25 0.92 -39.47
CA LYS A 297 -19.95 2.21 -39.65
C LYS A 297 -19.04 3.26 -40.29
N PHE A 298 -17.83 3.41 -39.75
CA PHE A 298 -16.87 4.44 -40.15
C PHE A 298 -15.92 4.00 -41.28
N SER A 299 -16.20 2.87 -41.95
CA SER A 299 -15.44 2.42 -43.10
C SER A 299 -15.43 3.40 -44.28
N GLY A 300 -16.28 4.43 -44.23
CA GLY A 300 -16.35 5.47 -45.28
C GLY A 300 -16.76 4.89 -46.66
N ASN A 301 -16.26 5.54 -47.71
CA ASN A 301 -16.40 5.08 -49.09
C ASN A 301 -15.29 4.10 -49.52
N SER A 302 -14.63 3.47 -48.56
CA SER A 302 -13.62 2.44 -48.84
C SER A 302 -14.24 1.31 -49.68
N GLN A 303 -13.65 1.01 -50.82
CA GLN A 303 -14.15 -0.07 -51.70
C GLN A 303 -14.03 -1.44 -51.06
N HIS A 304 -13.13 -1.59 -50.05
CA HIS A 304 -12.88 -2.82 -49.32
C HIS A 304 -12.61 -2.52 -47.86
N PRO A 305 -13.64 -2.40 -47.04
CA PRO A 305 -13.44 -2.29 -45.57
C PRO A 305 -12.68 -3.48 -45.02
N LEU A 306 -11.60 -3.21 -44.27
CA LEU A 306 -10.79 -4.25 -43.65
C LEU A 306 -10.79 -4.02 -42.15
N ILE A 307 -11.15 -5.06 -41.37
CA ILE A 307 -11.10 -5.05 -39.91
C ILE A 307 -10.17 -6.17 -39.48
N GLU A 308 -9.12 -5.83 -38.73
CA GLU A 308 -8.13 -6.78 -38.19
C GLU A 308 -8.27 -6.85 -36.69
N ILE A 309 -8.53 -8.04 -36.14
CA ILE A 309 -8.65 -8.30 -34.72
C ILE A 309 -7.50 -9.21 -34.29
N THR A 310 -6.57 -8.70 -33.52
CA THR A 310 -5.38 -9.43 -33.09
C THR A 310 -5.28 -9.47 -31.58
N SER A 311 -4.63 -10.51 -31.06
CA SER A 311 -4.33 -10.62 -29.64
C SER A 311 -2.88 -10.99 -29.38
N GLU A 312 -2.35 -10.56 -28.26
CA GLU A 312 -1.06 -10.97 -27.75
C GLU A 312 -1.06 -10.96 -26.22
N LEU A 313 -0.30 -11.86 -25.62
CA LEU A 313 -0.10 -11.86 -24.17
C LEU A 313 1.01 -10.87 -23.80
N ILE A 314 0.82 -10.16 -22.68
CA ILE A 314 1.77 -9.18 -22.17
C ILE A 314 1.97 -9.39 -20.67
N SER A 315 3.16 -9.05 -20.16
CA SER A 315 3.52 -9.23 -18.73
C SER A 315 2.97 -8.15 -17.83
N GLU A 316 2.84 -6.92 -18.32
CA GLU A 316 2.41 -5.76 -17.54
C GLU A 316 1.16 -5.12 -18.11
N LYS A 317 0.32 -4.54 -17.24
CA LYS A 317 -0.88 -3.78 -17.61
C LYS A 317 -0.49 -2.40 -18.15
N SER A 318 0.16 -2.39 -19.31
CA SER A 318 0.62 -1.18 -20.00
C SER A 318 0.49 -1.32 -21.51
N PHE A 319 0.12 -0.23 -22.18
CA PHE A 319 0.03 -0.19 -23.65
C PHE A 319 1.41 -0.33 -24.33
N GLU A 320 2.49 -0.07 -23.61
CA GLU A 320 3.88 -0.16 -24.08
C GLU A 320 4.53 -1.50 -23.76
N SER A 321 3.83 -2.37 -23.00
CA SER A 321 4.37 -3.67 -22.57
C SER A 321 4.69 -4.55 -23.79
N SER A 322 5.84 -5.23 -23.74
CA SER A 322 6.24 -6.18 -24.78
C SER A 322 5.45 -7.48 -24.69
N ALA A 323 5.28 -8.15 -25.83
CA ALA A 323 4.67 -9.48 -25.89
C ALA A 323 5.45 -10.49 -25.05
N SER A 324 4.75 -11.34 -24.30
CA SER A 324 5.32 -12.36 -23.41
C SER A 324 4.48 -13.62 -23.41
N ARG A 325 5.11 -14.79 -23.57
CA ARG A 325 4.39 -16.08 -23.59
C ARG A 325 3.72 -16.42 -22.24
N ASP A 326 4.28 -15.93 -21.13
CA ASP A 326 3.79 -16.15 -19.77
C ASP A 326 3.11 -14.89 -19.22
N GLY A 327 2.54 -14.06 -20.11
CA GLY A 327 1.88 -12.81 -19.74
C GLY A 327 0.64 -13.04 -18.89
N LYS A 328 0.42 -12.15 -17.90
CA LYS A 328 -0.78 -12.15 -17.05
C LYS A 328 -1.95 -11.38 -17.65
N PHE A 329 -1.70 -10.63 -18.71
CA PHE A 329 -2.68 -9.80 -19.40
C PHE A 329 -2.72 -10.17 -20.87
N CYS A 330 -3.87 -9.94 -21.51
CA CYS A 330 -3.99 -9.98 -22.96
C CYS A 330 -4.22 -8.56 -23.50
N ARG A 331 -3.52 -8.23 -24.57
CA ARG A 331 -3.75 -7.02 -25.36
C ARG A 331 -4.50 -7.42 -26.62
N ILE A 332 -5.72 -6.90 -26.80
CA ILE A 332 -6.56 -7.11 -27.95
C ILE A 332 -6.60 -5.82 -28.76
N THR A 333 -6.33 -5.89 -30.04
CA THR A 333 -6.36 -4.74 -30.94
C THR A 333 -7.41 -4.97 -32.01
N VAL A 334 -8.36 -4.04 -32.13
CA VAL A 334 -9.35 -3.96 -33.21
C VAL A 334 -8.96 -2.80 -34.11
N LYS A 335 -8.46 -3.10 -35.30
CA LYS A 335 -7.97 -2.13 -36.28
C LYS A 335 -8.86 -2.11 -37.52
N ASP A 336 -9.23 -0.91 -37.97
CA ASP A 336 -9.95 -0.67 -39.20
C ASP A 336 -9.15 0.22 -40.16
N ASN A 337 -9.53 0.19 -41.46
CA ASN A 337 -9.01 1.07 -42.51
C ASN A 337 -10.00 2.18 -42.90
N GLY A 338 -10.82 2.61 -41.96
CA GLY A 338 -11.87 3.61 -42.18
C GLY A 338 -11.38 5.05 -42.23
N ILE A 339 -12.30 6.00 -41.99
CA ILE A 339 -12.00 7.45 -42.06
C ILE A 339 -11.01 7.94 -40.99
N GLY A 340 -10.83 7.20 -39.90
CA GLY A 340 -10.03 7.63 -38.76
C GLY A 340 -10.52 8.93 -38.11
N PHE A 341 -9.73 9.40 -37.13
CA PHE A 341 -9.97 10.67 -36.44
C PHE A 341 -8.64 11.27 -35.96
N ASP A 342 -8.64 12.56 -35.64
CA ASP A 342 -7.47 13.23 -35.06
C ASP A 342 -7.28 12.83 -33.60
N GLU A 343 -6.08 12.37 -33.23
CA GLU A 343 -5.74 11.91 -31.87
C GLU A 343 -5.93 13.00 -30.78
N ILE A 344 -6.03 14.26 -31.15
CA ILE A 344 -6.36 15.36 -30.22
C ILE A 344 -7.73 15.13 -29.53
N TYR A 345 -8.59 14.31 -30.12
CA TYR A 345 -9.91 13.98 -29.58
C TYR A 345 -9.94 12.68 -28.80
N LEU A 346 -8.80 12.03 -28.54
CA LEU A 346 -8.71 10.74 -27.88
C LEU A 346 -9.45 10.71 -26.53
N ASP A 347 -9.27 11.73 -25.70
CA ASP A 347 -9.94 11.83 -24.42
C ASP A 347 -11.46 11.99 -24.55
N ARG A 348 -11.93 12.55 -25.68
CA ARG A 348 -13.34 12.88 -25.88
C ARG A 348 -14.16 11.72 -26.47
N ILE A 349 -13.53 10.81 -27.23
CA ILE A 349 -14.27 9.69 -27.87
C ILE A 349 -14.91 8.71 -26.88
N PHE A 350 -14.42 8.67 -25.65
CA PHE A 350 -14.94 7.84 -24.56
C PHE A 350 -15.92 8.55 -23.62
N ILE A 351 -16.24 9.84 -23.89
CA ILE A 351 -17.24 10.61 -23.11
C ILE A 351 -18.62 10.36 -23.68
N ILE A 352 -19.62 10.21 -22.78
CA ILE A 352 -21.03 9.98 -23.15
C ILE A 352 -21.56 11.13 -24.03
N PHE A 353 -22.34 10.80 -25.06
CA PHE A 353 -22.94 11.75 -26.01
C PHE A 353 -21.96 12.54 -26.89
N GLN A 354 -20.68 12.20 -26.88
CA GLN A 354 -19.69 12.81 -27.76
C GLN A 354 -19.65 12.06 -29.11
N SER A 355 -19.70 12.81 -30.20
CA SER A 355 -19.49 12.35 -31.57
C SER A 355 -18.57 13.34 -32.27
N LEU A 356 -17.51 12.85 -32.93
CA LEU A 356 -16.55 13.67 -33.67
C LEU A 356 -17.06 14.04 -35.07
N ASN A 357 -17.88 13.19 -35.66
CA ASN A 357 -18.38 13.35 -37.02
C ASN A 357 -19.77 13.97 -37.02
N ASP A 358 -20.09 14.66 -38.15
CA ASP A 358 -21.39 15.27 -38.33
C ASP A 358 -22.50 14.22 -38.26
N ARG A 359 -23.50 14.48 -37.45
CA ARG A 359 -24.62 13.58 -37.13
C ARG A 359 -25.48 13.25 -38.37
N GLN A 360 -25.38 14.04 -39.45
CA GLN A 360 -26.08 13.78 -40.70
C GLN A 360 -25.40 12.66 -41.54
N SER A 361 -24.08 12.52 -41.42
CA SER A 361 -23.29 11.58 -42.23
C SER A 361 -23.16 10.20 -41.58
N TYR A 362 -23.20 10.13 -40.23
CA TYR A 362 -23.00 8.87 -39.48
C TYR A 362 -23.96 8.76 -38.30
N GLU A 363 -24.94 7.85 -38.42
CA GLU A 363 -25.93 7.58 -37.35
C GLU A 363 -25.26 6.98 -36.10
N GLY A 364 -25.66 7.43 -34.88
CA GLY A 364 -25.21 6.85 -33.64
C GLY A 364 -25.48 7.72 -32.41
N THR A 365 -25.49 7.07 -31.22
CA THR A 365 -25.83 7.69 -29.94
C THR A 365 -24.66 8.43 -29.29
N GLY A 366 -23.40 8.07 -29.62
CA GLY A 366 -22.21 8.55 -28.92
C GLY A 366 -22.00 7.95 -27.51
N ILE A 367 -22.68 6.81 -27.21
CA ILE A 367 -22.58 6.14 -25.90
C ILE A 367 -21.75 4.83 -26.01
N GLY A 368 -21.68 4.23 -27.18
CA GLY A 368 -21.06 2.89 -27.36
C GLY A 368 -19.63 2.78 -26.88
N LEU A 369 -18.75 3.75 -27.19
CA LEU A 369 -17.36 3.76 -26.72
C LEU A 369 -17.26 4.03 -25.21
N ALA A 370 -18.15 4.83 -24.64
CA ALA A 370 -18.20 5.05 -23.19
C ALA A 370 -18.64 3.78 -22.45
N ILE A 371 -19.59 3.02 -23.03
CA ILE A 371 -19.98 1.68 -22.52
C ILE A 371 -18.79 0.74 -22.58
N ALA A 372 -18.09 0.67 -23.72
CA ALA A 372 -16.91 -0.20 -23.87
C ALA A 372 -15.84 0.15 -22.82
N LYS A 373 -15.53 1.41 -22.63
CA LYS A 373 -14.58 1.86 -21.60
C LYS A 373 -15.00 1.44 -20.21
N LYS A 374 -16.25 1.68 -19.80
CA LYS A 374 -16.77 1.31 -18.49
C LYS A 374 -16.75 -0.20 -18.24
N ILE A 375 -17.05 -1.01 -19.27
CA ILE A 375 -16.94 -2.47 -19.20
C ILE A 375 -15.50 -2.90 -18.99
N ILE A 376 -14.57 -2.38 -19.77
CA ILE A 376 -13.16 -2.71 -19.67
C ILE A 376 -12.58 -2.30 -18.30
N GLU A 377 -12.91 -1.12 -17.82
CA GLU A 377 -12.52 -0.66 -16.47
C GLU A 377 -13.09 -1.57 -15.37
N LYS A 378 -14.35 -2.02 -15.51
CA LYS A 378 -14.97 -2.97 -14.58
C LYS A 378 -14.26 -4.34 -14.56
N HIS A 379 -13.68 -4.77 -15.68
CA HIS A 379 -12.84 -5.96 -15.78
C HIS A 379 -11.37 -5.70 -15.39
N ASN A 380 -11.10 -4.65 -14.64
CA ASN A 380 -9.73 -4.25 -14.29
C ASN A 380 -8.81 -4.11 -15.53
N GLY A 381 -9.38 -3.73 -16.68
CA GLY A 381 -8.68 -3.53 -17.93
C GLY A 381 -8.30 -2.07 -18.20
N LEU A 382 -7.71 -1.86 -19.39
CA LEU A 382 -7.44 -0.53 -19.95
C LEU A 382 -7.91 -0.50 -21.40
N ILE A 383 -8.38 0.65 -21.88
CA ILE A 383 -8.72 0.87 -23.29
C ILE A 383 -8.17 2.20 -23.77
N THR A 384 -7.64 2.20 -24.99
CA THR A 384 -7.19 3.41 -25.71
C THR A 384 -7.44 3.24 -27.19
N ALA A 385 -7.14 4.28 -27.96
CA ALA A 385 -7.14 4.19 -29.43
C ALA A 385 -5.93 4.91 -30.02
N LYS A 386 -5.53 4.51 -31.23
CA LYS A 386 -4.59 5.23 -32.11
C LYS A 386 -5.29 5.44 -33.43
N SER A 387 -5.21 6.62 -34.00
CA SER A 387 -5.89 6.93 -35.24
C SER A 387 -5.23 8.06 -36.00
N GLN A 388 -5.38 8.02 -37.29
CA GLN A 388 -4.99 9.11 -38.19
C GLN A 388 -6.09 9.33 -39.21
N VAL A 389 -6.45 10.58 -39.48
CA VAL A 389 -7.48 10.94 -40.46
C VAL A 389 -7.14 10.33 -41.81
N GLY A 390 -8.08 9.60 -42.42
CA GLY A 390 -7.93 8.92 -43.69
C GLY A 390 -7.19 7.58 -43.66
N HIS A 391 -6.69 7.13 -42.48
CA HIS A 391 -5.91 5.88 -42.38
C HIS A 391 -6.56 4.85 -41.39
N GLY A 392 -7.78 5.16 -40.89
CA GLY A 392 -8.51 4.29 -39.98
C GLY A 392 -8.15 4.49 -38.50
N ALA A 393 -8.65 3.60 -37.66
CA ALA A 393 -8.43 3.61 -36.22
C ALA A 393 -8.01 2.23 -35.68
N SER A 394 -7.31 2.20 -34.57
CA SER A 394 -6.91 1.00 -33.86
C SER A 394 -7.31 1.16 -32.40
N PHE A 395 -8.33 0.45 -31.95
CA PHE A 395 -8.74 0.38 -30.55
C PHE A 395 -7.95 -0.72 -29.84
N ILE A 396 -7.28 -0.39 -28.77
CA ILE A 396 -6.40 -1.27 -28.01
C ILE A 396 -7.00 -1.49 -26.62
N ILE A 397 -7.24 -2.75 -26.28
CA ILE A 397 -7.81 -3.18 -25.00
C ILE A 397 -6.76 -4.05 -24.29
N ILE A 398 -6.61 -3.85 -22.98
CA ILE A 398 -5.81 -4.72 -22.13
C ILE A 398 -6.73 -5.28 -21.04
N LEU A 399 -6.76 -6.61 -20.92
CA LEU A 399 -7.55 -7.31 -19.90
C LEU A 399 -6.66 -8.30 -19.14
N PRO A 400 -6.89 -8.50 -17.84
CA PRO A 400 -6.24 -9.56 -17.08
C PRO A 400 -6.77 -10.93 -17.57
N LEU A 401 -5.92 -11.96 -17.54
CA LEU A 401 -6.35 -13.32 -17.86
C LEU A 401 -7.19 -13.91 -16.73
N LYS A 402 -6.93 -13.51 -15.49
CA LYS A 402 -7.70 -13.90 -14.30
C LYS A 402 -8.28 -12.68 -13.64
N TYR A 403 -9.49 -12.81 -13.14
CA TYR A 403 -10.17 -11.78 -12.37
C TYR A 403 -9.62 -11.83 -10.94
N GLU A 404 -8.86 -10.80 -10.55
CA GLU A 404 -8.37 -10.61 -9.17
C GLU A 404 -9.37 -9.80 -8.33
#